data_9345a501ea4ecad9728e3e3d30b9bd83
#
_entry.id   9345a501ea4ecad9728e3e3d30b9bd83
#
_cell.length_a   1.000
_cell.length_b   1.000
_cell.length_c   1.000
_cell.angle_alpha   90.00
_cell.angle_beta   90.00
_cell.angle_gamma   90.00
#
_symmetry.space_group_name_H-M   'P 1'
#
loop_
_entity.id
_entity.type
_entity.pdbx_description
1 polymer ?
#
loop_
_entity_poly.entity_id
_entity_poly.type
_entity_poly.pdbx_seq_one_letter_code
_entity_poly.pdbx_strand_id
1 'polypeptide(L)'
;ITQTLRKQVAEGRTSHAYLFTGTRGTGKTTCAKILAKAVNCEHPMDGDPCCQCPSCVGIENGSFLDVLELDAASNNGVDQVRALRDEAIYAPANVKKRVYIVDEVHMLSTPAFNALLKILEEPPEHLMFILATTELHKVPATILSRCQRFSFKRITPQDIAARLLYVAGQEQIDLTADGAELLSRLADGALRDGLSLLDQCAAVGGTVDSRAVLEALGLAGNLQTAQLMEFILSRDAKGALLQLDQLYQGSKDVGAVLGELSTLVRDLLLRRTAPEGGA
;
A
#
# COMPACT_ATOMS: atom_id res chain seq x y z
N ILE A 1 -9.00 5.97 -10.79
CA ILE A 1 -8.60 6.98 -9.78
C ILE A 1 -7.72 8.02 -10.42
N THR A 2 -6.55 7.67 -10.91
CA THR A 2 -5.55 8.59 -11.45
C THR A 2 -6.12 9.50 -12.54
N GLN A 3 -6.82 8.95 -13.54
CA GLN A 3 -7.43 9.74 -14.61
C GLN A 3 -8.42 10.80 -14.09
N THR A 4 -9.23 10.44 -13.10
CA THR A 4 -10.21 11.37 -12.51
C THR A 4 -9.52 12.50 -11.76
N LEU A 5 -8.50 12.18 -10.94
CA LEU A 5 -7.74 13.17 -10.19
C LEU A 5 -6.97 14.12 -11.13
N ARG A 6 -6.29 13.58 -12.16
CA ARG A 6 -5.60 14.37 -13.18
C ARG A 6 -6.56 15.35 -13.86
N LYS A 7 -7.73 14.89 -14.28
CA LYS A 7 -8.75 15.73 -14.90
C LYS A 7 -9.20 16.85 -13.96
N GLN A 8 -9.48 16.54 -12.69
CA GLN A 8 -9.86 17.55 -11.71
C GLN A 8 -8.80 18.62 -11.49
N VAL A 9 -7.53 18.21 -11.43
CA VAL A 9 -6.40 19.15 -11.31
C VAL A 9 -6.27 20.01 -12.57
N ALA A 10 -6.34 19.42 -13.75
CA ALA A 10 -6.23 20.12 -15.03
C ALA A 10 -7.37 21.16 -15.22
N GLU A 11 -8.58 20.83 -14.76
CA GLU A 11 -9.75 21.71 -14.84
C GLU A 11 -9.84 22.72 -13.67
N GLY A 12 -8.94 22.66 -12.68
CA GLY A 12 -9.00 23.48 -11.46
C GLY A 12 -10.19 23.16 -10.54
N ARG A 13 -10.83 22.00 -10.72
CA ARG A 13 -12.06 21.58 -9.99
C ARG A 13 -11.76 20.57 -8.91
N THR A 14 -10.78 20.85 -8.06
CA THR A 14 -10.43 19.96 -6.96
C THR A 14 -11.39 20.12 -5.78
N SER A 15 -11.68 19.00 -5.09
CA SER A 15 -12.45 19.00 -3.85
C SER A 15 -11.61 19.54 -2.68
N HIS A 16 -12.28 20.07 -1.65
CA HIS A 16 -11.62 20.45 -0.39
C HIS A 16 -11.23 19.23 0.46
N ALA A 17 -11.85 18.07 0.24
CA ALA A 17 -11.55 16.85 0.99
C ALA A 17 -11.66 15.60 0.13
N TYR A 18 -10.63 14.76 0.22
CA TYR A 18 -10.56 13.45 -0.40
C TYR A 18 -10.44 12.37 0.65
N LEU A 19 -11.02 11.20 0.41
CA LEU A 19 -10.84 10.01 1.24
C LEU A 19 -10.39 8.84 0.37
N PHE A 20 -9.15 8.39 0.59
CA PHE A 20 -8.55 7.24 -0.05
C PHE A 20 -8.72 6.00 0.82
N THR A 21 -9.38 4.99 0.29
CA THR A 21 -9.67 3.74 1.00
C THR A 21 -9.06 2.54 0.31
N GLY A 22 -8.68 1.53 1.04
CA GLY A 22 -8.13 0.29 0.46
C GLY A 22 -7.07 -0.34 1.37
N THR A 23 -6.64 -1.55 1.05
CA THR A 23 -5.65 -2.30 1.82
C THR A 23 -4.31 -1.56 1.92
N ARG A 24 -3.49 -1.93 2.91
CA ARG A 24 -2.13 -1.38 3.07
C ARG A 24 -1.30 -1.65 1.81
N GLY A 25 -0.34 -0.79 1.52
CA GLY A 25 0.63 -1.00 0.44
C GLY A 25 0.12 -0.78 -0.98
N THR A 26 -1.13 -0.28 -1.17
CA THR A 26 -1.76 -0.02 -2.48
C THR A 26 -1.50 1.37 -3.05
N GLY A 27 -0.65 2.19 -2.40
CA GLY A 27 -0.23 3.50 -2.89
C GLY A 27 -1.12 4.68 -2.49
N LYS A 28 -1.97 4.56 -1.46
CA LYS A 28 -2.84 5.66 -0.99
C LYS A 28 -2.05 6.92 -0.64
N THR A 29 -1.08 6.81 0.26
CA THR A 29 -0.25 7.92 0.75
C THR A 29 0.64 8.48 -0.36
N THR A 30 1.17 7.61 -1.23
CA THR A 30 1.93 8.03 -2.43
C THR A 30 1.06 8.86 -3.37
N CYS A 31 -0.17 8.40 -3.65
CA CYS A 31 -1.11 9.14 -4.48
C CYS A 31 -1.51 10.48 -3.83
N ALA A 32 -1.66 10.52 -2.50
CA ALA A 32 -1.92 11.75 -1.75
C ALA A 32 -0.79 12.77 -1.94
N LYS A 33 0.47 12.35 -1.83
CA LYS A 33 1.65 13.21 -2.08
C LYS A 33 1.71 13.71 -3.52
N ILE A 34 1.42 12.83 -4.49
CA ILE A 34 1.37 13.24 -5.91
C ILE A 34 0.26 14.27 -6.12
N LEU A 35 -0.92 14.08 -5.55
CA LEU A 35 -2.02 15.04 -5.65
C LEU A 35 -1.65 16.37 -4.99
N ALA A 36 -1.03 16.36 -3.81
CA ALA A 36 -0.55 17.55 -3.12
C ALA A 36 0.48 18.33 -3.97
N LYS A 37 1.40 17.62 -4.65
CA LYS A 37 2.32 18.24 -5.62
C LYS A 37 1.58 18.78 -6.83
N ALA A 38 0.63 18.06 -7.39
CA ALA A 38 -0.08 18.43 -8.61
C ALA A 38 -0.90 19.71 -8.45
N VAL A 39 -1.63 19.86 -7.32
CA VAL A 39 -2.43 21.08 -7.04
C VAL A 39 -1.57 22.32 -6.77
N ASN A 40 -0.34 22.12 -6.30
CA ASN A 40 0.61 23.18 -5.97
C ASN A 40 1.67 23.41 -7.06
N CYS A 41 1.68 22.58 -8.09
CA CYS A 41 2.66 22.69 -9.17
C CYS A 41 2.54 24.03 -9.91
N GLU A 42 3.69 24.62 -10.22
CA GLU A 42 3.75 25.86 -11.00
C GLU A 42 3.50 25.60 -12.49
N HIS A 43 3.92 24.43 -12.97
CA HIS A 43 3.86 24.01 -14.36
C HIS A 43 3.26 22.60 -14.49
N PRO A 44 1.96 22.40 -14.14
CA PRO A 44 1.34 21.07 -14.26
C PRO A 44 1.21 20.67 -15.73
N MET A 45 1.45 19.40 -16.04
CA MET A 45 1.26 18.83 -17.37
C MET A 45 0.08 17.85 -17.33
N ASP A 46 -1.02 18.20 -17.99
CA ASP A 46 -2.24 17.38 -18.05
C ASP A 46 -2.73 16.90 -16.66
N GLY A 47 -2.54 17.72 -15.63
CA GLY A 47 -2.91 17.40 -14.25
C GLY A 47 -1.86 16.63 -13.45
N ASP A 48 -0.71 16.29 -14.05
CA ASP A 48 0.45 15.72 -13.33
C ASP A 48 1.42 16.82 -12.86
N PRO A 49 2.10 16.61 -11.72
CA PRO A 49 3.12 17.53 -11.25
C PRO A 49 4.37 17.44 -12.13
N CYS A 50 5.02 18.58 -12.39
CA CYS A 50 6.27 18.60 -13.18
C CYS A 50 7.47 17.98 -12.44
N CYS A 51 7.39 17.79 -11.12
CA CYS A 51 8.43 17.24 -10.23
C CYS A 51 9.77 18.02 -10.23
N GLN A 52 9.84 19.21 -10.83
CA GLN A 52 11.08 19.99 -10.98
C GLN A 52 10.95 21.42 -10.43
N CYS A 53 9.75 21.98 -10.36
CA CYS A 53 9.57 23.34 -9.81
C CYS A 53 9.81 23.38 -8.30
N PRO A 54 10.12 24.57 -7.74
CA PRO A 54 10.36 24.75 -6.30
C PRO A 54 9.26 24.13 -5.42
N SER A 55 8.00 24.31 -5.81
CA SER A 55 6.85 23.74 -5.08
C SER A 55 6.89 22.21 -5.07
N CYS A 56 7.15 21.54 -6.20
CA CYS A 56 7.24 20.10 -6.28
C CYS A 56 8.41 19.54 -5.46
N VAL A 57 9.58 20.16 -5.58
CA VAL A 57 10.80 19.76 -4.87
C VAL A 57 10.64 19.99 -3.36
N GLY A 58 10.10 21.16 -2.96
CA GLY A 58 9.88 21.48 -1.55
C GLY A 58 8.88 20.55 -0.86
N ILE A 59 7.81 20.14 -1.58
CA ILE A 59 6.85 19.16 -1.06
C ILE A 59 7.49 17.76 -0.96
N GLU A 60 8.28 17.34 -1.95
CA GLU A 60 8.98 16.04 -1.92
C GLU A 60 9.93 15.92 -0.74
N ASN A 61 10.71 16.98 -0.51
CA ASN A 61 11.72 17.02 0.56
C ASN A 61 11.13 17.35 1.94
N GLY A 62 9.80 17.60 2.04
CA GLY A 62 9.15 17.96 3.29
C GLY A 62 9.57 19.32 3.87
N SER A 63 10.16 20.22 3.05
CA SER A 63 10.60 21.55 3.49
C SER A 63 9.47 22.58 3.58
N PHE A 64 8.32 22.30 2.99
CA PHE A 64 7.16 23.19 3.02
C PHE A 64 6.19 22.74 4.12
N LEU A 65 6.06 23.58 5.16
CA LEU A 65 5.14 23.35 6.28
C LEU A 65 3.66 23.43 5.86
N ASP A 66 3.36 23.99 4.70
CA ASP A 66 2.02 24.07 4.16
C ASP A 66 1.49 22.74 3.58
N VAL A 67 2.37 21.73 3.43
CA VAL A 67 1.98 20.38 3.05
C VAL A 67 2.45 19.43 4.14
N LEU A 68 1.53 19.06 5.02
CA LEU A 68 1.82 18.25 6.20
C LEU A 68 1.25 16.85 6.07
N GLU A 69 2.10 15.86 6.32
CA GLU A 69 1.69 14.47 6.47
C GLU A 69 1.63 14.08 7.95
N LEU A 70 0.49 13.58 8.36
CA LEU A 70 0.20 13.12 9.71
C LEU A 70 -0.20 11.65 9.69
N ASP A 71 0.49 10.84 10.45
CA ASP A 71 0.05 9.50 10.79
C ASP A 71 -0.86 9.57 12.01
N ALA A 72 -2.15 9.27 11.83
CA ALA A 72 -3.13 9.29 12.91
C ALA A 72 -2.90 8.18 13.95
N ALA A 73 -2.13 7.14 13.65
CA ALA A 73 -1.76 6.14 14.64
C ALA A 73 -0.84 6.73 15.71
N SER A 74 0.07 7.62 15.31
CA SER A 74 1.00 8.31 16.21
C SER A 74 0.44 9.64 16.75
N ASN A 75 -0.53 10.24 16.05
CA ASN A 75 -1.08 11.59 16.33
C ASN A 75 -2.61 11.56 16.37
N ASN A 76 -3.21 10.77 17.28
CA ASN A 76 -4.65 10.55 17.37
C ASN A 76 -5.40 11.53 18.27
N GLY A 77 -4.68 12.43 18.94
CA GLY A 77 -5.23 13.36 19.93
C GLY A 77 -6.02 14.52 19.32
N VAL A 78 -6.96 15.04 20.11
CA VAL A 78 -7.77 16.19 19.69
C VAL A 78 -6.95 17.48 19.56
N ASP A 79 -5.87 17.61 20.33
CA ASP A 79 -5.08 18.85 20.34
C ASP A 79 -4.25 19.03 19.07
N GLN A 80 -3.76 17.93 18.47
CA GLN A 80 -3.12 17.96 17.16
C GLN A 80 -4.10 18.43 16.08
N VAL A 81 -5.32 17.89 16.05
CA VAL A 81 -6.32 18.29 15.07
C VAL A 81 -6.81 19.73 15.29
N ARG A 82 -6.87 20.18 16.55
CA ARG A 82 -7.16 21.61 16.87
C ARG A 82 -6.06 22.53 16.38
N ALA A 83 -4.79 22.15 16.57
CA ALA A 83 -3.66 22.93 16.05
C ALA A 83 -3.75 23.08 14.52
N LEU A 84 -4.01 21.98 13.79
CA LEU A 84 -4.24 22.03 12.34
C LEU A 84 -5.37 22.97 11.95
N ARG A 85 -6.48 22.95 12.71
CA ARG A 85 -7.60 23.84 12.48
C ARG A 85 -7.21 25.31 12.63
N ASP A 86 -6.51 25.62 13.72
CA ASP A 86 -6.14 27.00 14.04
C ASP A 86 -5.09 27.54 13.03
N GLU A 87 -4.22 26.69 12.51
CA GLU A 87 -3.29 27.01 11.43
C GLU A 87 -3.99 27.13 10.06
N ALA A 88 -5.03 26.33 9.81
CA ALA A 88 -5.75 26.29 8.54
C ALA A 88 -6.41 27.63 8.17
N ILE A 89 -6.68 28.50 9.12
CA ILE A 89 -7.28 29.82 8.92
C ILE A 89 -6.35 30.73 8.10
N TYR A 90 -5.03 30.55 8.26
CA TYR A 90 -4.04 31.38 7.59
C TYR A 90 -3.74 30.87 6.18
N ALA A 91 -3.63 31.79 5.23
CA ALA A 91 -3.22 31.46 3.87
C ALA A 91 -1.81 30.84 3.84
N PRO A 92 -1.54 29.87 2.95
CA PRO A 92 -0.22 29.27 2.81
C PRO A 92 0.80 30.32 2.34
N ALA A 93 2.06 30.17 2.78
CA ALA A 93 3.12 31.12 2.46
C ALA A 93 3.84 30.79 1.14
N ASN A 94 4.02 29.48 0.84
CA ASN A 94 4.91 29.05 -0.24
C ASN A 94 4.22 28.26 -1.35
N VAL A 95 2.93 27.94 -1.20
CA VAL A 95 2.17 27.08 -2.11
C VAL A 95 0.78 27.68 -2.40
N LYS A 96 0.10 27.18 -3.42
CA LYS A 96 -1.26 27.63 -3.78
C LYS A 96 -2.31 27.14 -2.79
N LYS A 97 -2.16 25.89 -2.34
CA LYS A 97 -3.08 25.23 -1.40
C LYS A 97 -2.32 24.61 -0.25
N ARG A 98 -2.80 24.86 0.97
CA ARG A 98 -2.39 24.12 2.15
C ARG A 98 -3.00 22.71 2.09
N VAL A 99 -2.17 21.68 2.23
CA VAL A 99 -2.64 20.28 2.11
C VAL A 99 -2.29 19.51 3.37
N TYR A 100 -3.30 18.96 4.01
CA TYR A 100 -3.13 18.04 5.14
C TYR A 100 -3.43 16.62 4.69
N ILE A 101 -2.39 15.78 4.68
CA ILE A 101 -2.49 14.34 4.42
C ILE A 101 -2.58 13.65 5.78
N VAL A 102 -3.71 13.00 6.07
CA VAL A 102 -3.91 12.25 7.32
C VAL A 102 -4.00 10.77 6.99
N ASP A 103 -2.91 10.04 7.27
CA ASP A 103 -2.87 8.60 7.05
C ASP A 103 -3.47 7.85 8.25
N GLU A 104 -4.05 6.69 7.97
CA GLU A 104 -4.79 5.84 8.91
C GLU A 104 -5.81 6.64 9.77
N VAL A 105 -6.56 7.52 9.10
CA VAL A 105 -7.48 8.45 9.75
C VAL A 105 -8.49 7.78 10.70
N HIS A 106 -8.78 6.49 10.53
CA HIS A 106 -9.64 5.70 11.42
C HIS A 106 -9.08 5.56 12.85
N MET A 107 -7.79 5.87 13.07
CA MET A 107 -7.15 5.84 14.37
C MET A 107 -7.40 7.10 15.20
N LEU A 108 -7.96 8.15 14.61
CA LEU A 108 -8.31 9.37 15.34
C LEU A 108 -9.33 9.09 16.44
N SER A 109 -9.16 9.77 17.58
CA SER A 109 -10.15 9.73 18.65
C SER A 109 -11.47 10.39 18.24
N THR A 110 -12.57 10.03 18.87
CA THR A 110 -13.88 10.67 18.62
C THR A 110 -13.85 12.20 18.78
N PRO A 111 -13.20 12.78 19.82
CA PRO A 111 -13.04 14.22 19.91
C PRO A 111 -12.22 14.83 18.75
N ALA A 112 -11.21 14.11 18.24
CA ALA A 112 -10.41 14.56 17.09
C ALA A 112 -11.26 14.55 15.80
N PHE A 113 -12.08 13.53 15.55
CA PHE A 113 -13.05 13.54 14.45
C PHE A 113 -14.02 14.71 14.53
N ASN A 114 -14.54 15.03 15.72
CA ASN A 114 -15.43 16.17 15.90
C ASN A 114 -14.73 17.53 15.64
N ALA A 115 -13.44 17.63 15.95
CA ALA A 115 -12.66 18.82 15.61
C ALA A 115 -12.44 18.92 14.10
N LEU A 116 -12.15 17.79 13.43
CA LEU A 116 -11.96 17.73 11.98
C LEU A 116 -13.25 18.07 11.22
N LEU A 117 -14.40 17.61 11.71
CA LEU A 117 -15.71 17.92 11.11
C LEU A 117 -15.95 19.41 10.93
N LYS A 118 -15.60 20.22 11.94
CA LYS A 118 -15.82 21.67 11.90
C LYS A 118 -15.08 22.34 10.73
N ILE A 119 -13.88 21.83 10.40
CA ILE A 119 -13.09 22.37 9.28
C ILE A 119 -13.65 21.86 7.94
N LEU A 120 -14.12 20.61 7.90
CA LEU A 120 -14.67 20.01 6.69
C LEU A 120 -16.05 20.58 6.33
N GLU A 121 -16.77 21.19 7.29
CA GLU A 121 -18.06 21.84 7.06
C GLU A 121 -17.89 23.22 6.42
N GLU A 122 -16.92 23.99 6.87
CA GLU A 122 -16.63 25.34 6.38
C GLU A 122 -15.12 25.47 6.06
N PRO A 123 -14.64 24.78 5.02
CA PRO A 123 -13.23 24.77 4.69
C PRO A 123 -12.81 26.10 4.06
N PRO A 124 -11.67 26.70 4.46
CA PRO A 124 -11.07 27.79 3.71
C PRO A 124 -10.77 27.39 2.26
N GLU A 125 -10.91 28.31 1.30
CA GLU A 125 -10.69 28.01 -0.13
C GLU A 125 -9.30 27.46 -0.44
N HIS A 126 -8.31 27.88 0.33
CA HIS A 126 -6.91 27.47 0.16
C HIS A 126 -6.57 26.14 0.84
N LEU A 127 -7.53 25.48 1.53
CA LEU A 127 -7.29 24.26 2.27
C LEU A 127 -7.76 23.02 1.50
N MET A 128 -6.98 21.95 1.61
CA MET A 128 -7.34 20.63 1.09
C MET A 128 -6.95 19.54 2.11
N PHE A 129 -7.89 18.64 2.41
CA PHE A 129 -7.64 17.42 3.15
C PHE A 129 -7.52 16.22 2.22
N ILE A 130 -6.54 15.36 2.48
CA ILE A 130 -6.44 14.04 1.85
C ILE A 130 -6.34 13.01 2.99
N LEU A 131 -7.47 12.39 3.28
CA LEU A 131 -7.58 11.37 4.32
C LEU A 131 -7.32 10.00 3.71
N ALA A 132 -6.55 9.14 4.38
CA ALA A 132 -6.33 7.77 3.94
C ALA A 132 -6.69 6.80 5.06
N THR A 133 -7.26 5.64 4.70
CA THR A 133 -7.64 4.61 5.67
C THR A 133 -7.61 3.21 5.06
N THR A 134 -7.22 2.25 5.87
CA THR A 134 -7.39 0.83 5.58
C THR A 134 -8.75 0.30 6.07
N GLU A 135 -9.41 0.98 7.01
CA GLU A 135 -10.63 0.54 7.68
C GLU A 135 -11.76 1.57 7.55
N LEU A 136 -12.40 1.57 6.36
CA LEU A 136 -13.48 2.51 6.05
C LEU A 136 -14.64 2.46 7.05
N HIS A 137 -14.96 1.29 7.57
CA HIS A 137 -16.09 1.08 8.49
C HIS A 137 -15.91 1.76 9.86
N LYS A 138 -14.67 2.12 10.23
CA LYS A 138 -14.37 2.84 11.46
C LYS A 138 -14.45 4.37 11.30
N VAL A 139 -14.54 4.88 10.07
CA VAL A 139 -14.64 6.32 9.82
C VAL A 139 -16.10 6.76 9.95
N PRO A 140 -16.41 7.81 10.74
CA PRO A 140 -17.77 8.29 10.94
C PRO A 140 -18.46 8.69 9.63
N ALA A 141 -19.75 8.37 9.51
CA ALA A 141 -20.56 8.71 8.33
C ALA A 141 -20.60 10.21 8.04
N THR A 142 -20.47 11.05 9.07
CA THR A 142 -20.41 12.50 8.97
C THR A 142 -19.16 13.00 8.23
N ILE A 143 -18.00 12.31 8.39
CA ILE A 143 -16.79 12.57 7.59
C ILE A 143 -16.98 12.04 6.17
N LEU A 144 -17.50 10.82 6.03
CA LEU A 144 -17.71 10.17 4.73
C LEU A 144 -18.58 10.99 3.77
N SER A 145 -19.57 11.69 4.28
CA SER A 145 -20.50 12.53 3.48
C SER A 145 -19.86 13.81 2.95
N ARG A 146 -18.72 14.23 3.50
CA ARG A 146 -18.02 15.48 3.14
C ARG A 146 -16.78 15.27 2.30
N CYS A 147 -16.40 14.01 2.08
CA CYS A 147 -15.22 13.66 1.32
C CYS A 147 -15.56 13.04 -0.03
N GLN A 148 -14.80 13.40 -1.06
CA GLN A 148 -14.81 12.66 -2.31
C GLN A 148 -14.02 11.36 -2.13
N ARG A 149 -14.68 10.21 -2.31
CA ARG A 149 -14.11 8.90 -2.01
C ARG A 149 -13.50 8.22 -3.21
N PHE A 150 -12.31 7.64 -3.01
CA PHE A 150 -11.61 6.82 -4.00
C PHE A 150 -11.17 5.49 -3.35
N SER A 151 -11.57 4.38 -3.96
CA SER A 151 -11.24 3.04 -3.46
C SER A 151 -10.06 2.46 -4.23
N PHE A 152 -8.94 2.28 -3.55
CA PHE A 152 -7.74 1.63 -4.07
C PHE A 152 -7.91 0.12 -4.00
N LYS A 153 -7.87 -0.53 -5.14
CA LYS A 153 -7.92 -1.99 -5.24
C LYS A 153 -6.54 -2.58 -4.99
N ARG A 154 -6.49 -3.86 -4.63
CA ARG A 154 -5.25 -4.63 -4.64
C ARG A 154 -4.61 -4.54 -6.02
N ILE A 155 -3.29 -4.43 -6.05
CA ILE A 155 -2.52 -4.38 -7.28
C ILE A 155 -2.42 -5.80 -7.82
N THR A 156 -2.52 -5.97 -9.13
CA THR A 156 -2.41 -7.30 -9.74
C THR A 156 -0.99 -7.86 -9.56
N PRO A 157 -0.82 -9.17 -9.43
CA PRO A 157 0.53 -9.76 -9.35
C PRO A 157 1.40 -9.37 -10.54
N GLN A 158 0.82 -9.28 -11.74
CA GLN A 158 1.53 -8.88 -12.96
C GLN A 158 2.09 -7.46 -12.86
N ASP A 159 1.29 -6.51 -12.35
CA ASP A 159 1.72 -5.12 -12.18
C ASP A 159 2.80 -5.00 -11.09
N ILE A 160 2.69 -5.79 -10.00
CA ILE A 160 3.71 -5.84 -8.95
C ILE A 160 5.00 -6.40 -9.52
N ALA A 161 4.97 -7.56 -10.21
CA ALA A 161 6.15 -8.18 -10.80
C ALA A 161 6.86 -7.23 -11.77
N ALA A 162 6.11 -6.58 -12.67
CA ALA A 162 6.66 -5.58 -13.59
C ALA A 162 7.34 -4.42 -12.85
N ARG A 163 6.73 -3.95 -11.76
CA ARG A 163 7.32 -2.86 -10.96
C ARG A 163 8.56 -3.30 -10.19
N LEU A 164 8.58 -4.54 -9.65
CA LEU A 164 9.77 -5.10 -8.98
C LEU A 164 10.94 -5.24 -9.95
N LEU A 165 10.71 -5.75 -11.16
CA LEU A 165 11.74 -5.84 -12.20
C LEU A 165 12.29 -4.46 -12.59
N TYR A 166 11.41 -3.45 -12.72
CA TYR A 166 11.84 -2.08 -12.99
C TYR A 166 12.74 -1.53 -11.88
N VAL A 167 12.33 -1.70 -10.61
CA VAL A 167 13.10 -1.22 -9.45
C VAL A 167 14.42 -1.97 -9.35
N ALA A 168 14.41 -3.29 -9.49
CA ALA A 168 15.61 -4.12 -9.47
C ALA A 168 16.64 -3.67 -10.53
N GLY A 169 16.17 -3.32 -11.74
CA GLY A 169 17.04 -2.79 -12.80
C GLY A 169 17.65 -1.43 -12.46
N GLN A 170 16.93 -0.56 -11.73
CA GLN A 170 17.47 0.74 -11.28
C GLN A 170 18.47 0.59 -10.13
N GLU A 171 18.24 -0.35 -9.22
CA GLU A 171 19.08 -0.62 -8.03
C GLU A 171 20.19 -1.65 -8.31
N GLN A 172 20.34 -2.11 -9.56
CA GLN A 172 21.33 -3.11 -9.98
C GLN A 172 21.17 -4.45 -9.22
N ILE A 173 19.95 -4.83 -8.88
CA ILE A 173 19.62 -6.13 -8.31
C ILE A 173 19.34 -7.09 -9.46
N ASP A 174 20.01 -8.25 -9.47
CA ASP A 174 19.80 -9.29 -10.47
C ASP A 174 18.56 -10.12 -10.11
N LEU A 175 17.39 -9.65 -10.52
CA LEU A 175 16.09 -10.28 -10.28
C LEU A 175 15.59 -10.98 -11.54
N THR A 176 15.32 -12.27 -11.43
CA THR A 176 14.73 -13.05 -12.53
C THR A 176 13.21 -12.87 -12.63
N ALA A 177 12.64 -13.22 -13.79
CA ALA A 177 11.19 -13.11 -14.02
C ALA A 177 10.38 -14.03 -13.09
N ASP A 178 10.86 -15.25 -12.85
CA ASP A 178 10.21 -16.21 -11.94
C ASP A 178 10.34 -15.77 -10.46
N GLY A 179 11.47 -15.20 -10.07
CA GLY A 179 11.66 -14.57 -8.75
C GLY A 179 10.68 -13.41 -8.54
N ALA A 180 10.55 -12.52 -9.53
CA ALA A 180 9.59 -11.39 -9.47
C ALA A 180 8.13 -11.86 -9.39
N GLU A 181 7.77 -12.92 -10.13
CA GLU A 181 6.44 -13.50 -10.09
C GLU A 181 6.12 -14.10 -8.72
N LEU A 182 7.07 -14.83 -8.12
CA LEU A 182 6.90 -15.38 -6.79
C LEU A 182 6.77 -14.28 -5.72
N LEU A 183 7.66 -13.27 -5.73
CA LEU A 183 7.57 -12.11 -4.84
C LEU A 183 6.25 -11.38 -4.97
N SER A 184 5.73 -11.22 -6.20
CA SER A 184 4.45 -10.54 -6.43
C SER A 184 3.25 -11.29 -5.85
N ARG A 185 3.28 -12.62 -5.87
CA ARG A 185 2.24 -13.46 -5.23
C ARG A 185 2.31 -13.36 -3.70
N LEU A 186 3.51 -13.39 -3.14
CA LEU A 186 3.73 -13.24 -1.70
C LEU A 186 3.31 -11.86 -1.18
N ALA A 187 3.44 -10.83 -2.01
CA ALA A 187 3.03 -9.46 -1.70
C ALA A 187 1.51 -9.26 -1.59
N ASP A 188 0.69 -10.21 -2.05
CA ASP A 188 -0.79 -10.22 -1.93
C ASP A 188 -1.46 -8.89 -2.28
N GLY A 189 -1.01 -8.26 -3.36
CA GLY A 189 -1.58 -7.01 -3.87
C GLY A 189 -1.06 -5.72 -3.20
N ALA A 190 -0.02 -5.81 -2.35
CA ALA A 190 0.63 -4.70 -1.67
C ALA A 190 2.06 -4.48 -2.21
N LEU A 191 2.25 -3.45 -3.03
CA LEU A 191 3.58 -3.16 -3.61
C LEU A 191 4.64 -2.87 -2.55
N ARG A 192 4.28 -2.24 -1.44
CA ARG A 192 5.22 -1.97 -0.33
C ARG A 192 5.80 -3.26 0.24
N ASP A 193 4.95 -4.28 0.42
CA ASP A 193 5.38 -5.58 0.93
C ASP A 193 6.24 -6.30 -0.12
N GLY A 194 5.88 -6.23 -1.41
CA GLY A 194 6.70 -6.75 -2.50
C GLY A 194 8.10 -6.13 -2.55
N LEU A 195 8.22 -4.82 -2.38
CA LEU A 195 9.52 -4.13 -2.31
C LEU A 195 10.33 -4.55 -1.08
N SER A 196 9.68 -4.69 0.08
CA SER A 196 10.35 -5.14 1.31
C SER A 196 10.86 -6.58 1.18
N LEU A 197 10.10 -7.46 0.54
CA LEU A 197 10.52 -8.83 0.26
C LEU A 197 11.69 -8.87 -0.73
N LEU A 198 11.68 -8.02 -1.77
CA LEU A 198 12.79 -7.91 -2.72
C LEU A 198 14.07 -7.45 -2.01
N ASP A 199 13.98 -6.42 -1.17
CA ASP A 199 15.10 -5.91 -0.39
C ASP A 199 15.70 -6.99 0.52
N GLN A 200 14.86 -7.76 1.21
CA GLN A 200 15.28 -8.88 2.04
C GLN A 200 16.01 -9.97 1.23
N CYS A 201 15.52 -10.31 0.04
CA CYS A 201 16.18 -11.28 -0.84
C CYS A 201 17.49 -10.75 -1.40
N ALA A 202 17.53 -9.48 -1.80
CA ALA A 202 18.75 -8.84 -2.33
C ALA A 202 19.88 -8.74 -1.31
N ALA A 203 19.53 -8.58 -0.02
CA ALA A 203 20.52 -8.53 1.07
C ALA A 203 21.34 -9.83 1.21
N VAL A 204 20.84 -10.96 0.75
CA VAL A 204 21.56 -12.26 0.74
C VAL A 204 22.63 -12.28 -0.33
N GLY A 205 22.47 -11.50 -1.40
CA GLY A 205 23.37 -11.40 -2.55
C GLY A 205 23.15 -12.49 -3.60
N GLY A 206 23.67 -12.22 -4.81
CA GLY A 206 23.50 -13.12 -5.96
C GLY A 206 22.23 -12.89 -6.74
N THR A 207 21.92 -13.80 -7.66
CA THR A 207 20.72 -13.75 -8.49
C THR A 207 19.47 -14.10 -7.66
N VAL A 208 18.47 -13.24 -7.67
CA VAL A 208 17.20 -13.42 -6.98
C VAL A 208 16.23 -14.17 -7.90
N ASP A 209 16.34 -15.48 -7.95
CA ASP A 209 15.41 -16.40 -8.61
C ASP A 209 14.37 -16.95 -7.61
N SER A 210 13.43 -17.75 -8.09
CA SER A 210 12.38 -18.33 -7.23
C SER A 210 12.95 -19.20 -6.10
N ARG A 211 14.09 -19.89 -6.32
CA ARG A 211 14.75 -20.69 -5.32
C ARG A 211 15.37 -19.80 -4.23
N ALA A 212 16.13 -18.77 -4.65
CA ALA A 212 16.74 -17.81 -3.71
C ALA A 212 15.67 -17.11 -2.86
N VAL A 213 14.52 -16.75 -3.44
CA VAL A 213 13.37 -16.19 -2.69
C VAL A 213 12.88 -17.15 -1.62
N LEU A 214 12.66 -18.44 -1.96
CA LEU A 214 12.20 -19.44 -1.00
C LEU A 214 13.21 -19.66 0.13
N GLU A 215 14.50 -19.68 -0.18
CA GLU A 215 15.57 -19.81 0.80
C GLU A 215 15.69 -18.59 1.70
N ALA A 216 15.73 -17.39 1.14
CA ALA A 216 15.86 -16.13 1.88
C ALA A 216 14.69 -15.87 2.85
N LEU A 217 13.47 -16.24 2.44
CA LEU A 217 12.26 -16.04 3.25
C LEU A 217 11.94 -17.23 4.17
N GLY A 218 12.75 -18.31 4.15
CA GLY A 218 12.51 -19.50 4.95
C GLY A 218 11.25 -20.27 4.57
N LEU A 219 10.73 -20.09 3.34
CA LEU A 219 9.51 -20.74 2.89
C LEU A 219 9.76 -22.18 2.45
N ALA A 220 8.79 -23.06 2.66
CA ALA A 220 8.83 -24.42 2.13
C ALA A 220 8.63 -24.39 0.61
N GLY A 221 9.51 -25.07 -0.14
CA GLY A 221 9.33 -25.21 -1.59
C GLY A 221 8.10 -26.06 -1.93
N ASN A 222 7.46 -25.76 -3.06
CA ASN A 222 6.26 -26.50 -3.52
C ASN A 222 6.41 -28.02 -3.52
N LEU A 223 7.62 -28.53 -3.80
CA LEU A 223 7.86 -29.99 -3.79
C LEU A 223 7.73 -30.59 -2.38
N GLN A 224 8.28 -29.91 -1.37
CA GLN A 224 8.24 -30.39 0.02
C GLN A 224 6.82 -30.32 0.58
N THR A 225 6.07 -29.25 0.23
CA THR A 225 4.66 -29.10 0.61
C THR A 225 3.78 -30.13 -0.12
N ALA A 226 4.08 -30.41 -1.39
CA ALA A 226 3.39 -31.46 -2.14
C ALA A 226 3.64 -32.84 -1.54
N GLN A 227 4.88 -33.17 -1.15
CA GLN A 227 5.21 -34.44 -0.46
C GLN A 227 4.47 -34.56 0.87
N LEU A 228 4.41 -33.48 1.66
CA LEU A 228 3.64 -33.46 2.90
C LEU A 228 2.15 -33.72 2.63
N MET A 229 1.59 -33.13 1.57
CA MET A 229 0.21 -33.37 1.15
C MET A 229 -0.01 -34.85 0.72
N GLU A 230 0.94 -35.47 0.01
CA GLU A 230 0.86 -36.87 -0.36
C GLU A 230 0.80 -37.78 0.87
N PHE A 231 1.64 -37.53 1.90
CA PHE A 231 1.56 -38.27 3.16
C PHE A 231 0.21 -38.10 3.87
N ILE A 232 -0.35 -36.88 3.86
CA ILE A 232 -1.66 -36.60 4.44
C ILE A 232 -2.76 -37.34 3.68
N LEU A 233 -2.75 -37.32 2.34
CA LEU A 233 -3.74 -38.00 1.51
C LEU A 233 -3.66 -39.52 1.62
N SER A 234 -2.46 -40.05 1.73
CA SER A 234 -2.23 -41.50 1.95
C SER A 234 -2.48 -41.95 3.40
N ARG A 235 -2.81 -41.01 4.31
CA ARG A 235 -2.98 -41.22 5.76
C ARG A 235 -1.72 -41.82 6.44
N ASP A 236 -0.55 -41.54 5.89
CA ASP A 236 0.73 -41.88 6.51
C ASP A 236 1.13 -40.79 7.52
N ALA A 237 0.61 -40.89 8.74
CA ALA A 237 0.91 -39.96 9.81
C ALA A 237 2.40 -39.93 10.17
N LYS A 238 3.10 -41.09 10.06
CA LYS A 238 4.52 -41.16 10.36
C LYS A 238 5.34 -40.41 9.33
N GLY A 239 5.09 -40.61 8.04
CA GLY A 239 5.75 -39.89 6.95
C GLY A 239 5.49 -38.39 7.03
N ALA A 240 4.24 -37.99 7.30
CA ALA A 240 3.89 -36.58 7.46
C ALA A 240 4.63 -35.87 8.61
N LEU A 241 4.74 -36.51 9.78
CA LEU A 241 5.45 -35.97 10.94
C LEU A 241 6.96 -35.87 10.70
N LEU A 242 7.56 -36.91 10.07
CA LEU A 242 8.98 -36.86 9.70
C LEU A 242 9.30 -35.78 8.70
N GLN A 243 8.45 -35.60 7.69
CA GLN A 243 8.60 -34.49 6.69
C GLN A 243 8.47 -33.14 7.36
N LEU A 244 7.52 -32.95 8.28
CA LEU A 244 7.35 -31.71 9.02
C LEU A 244 8.55 -31.42 9.92
N ASP A 245 9.11 -32.44 10.58
CA ASP A 245 10.31 -32.30 11.42
C ASP A 245 11.52 -31.88 10.57
N GLN A 246 11.70 -32.46 9.38
CA GLN A 246 12.75 -32.05 8.44
C GLN A 246 12.62 -30.57 8.01
N LEU A 247 11.39 -30.13 7.73
CA LEU A 247 11.12 -28.74 7.40
C LEU A 247 11.46 -27.79 8.56
N TYR A 248 11.09 -28.18 9.78
CA TYR A 248 11.36 -27.41 10.99
C TYR A 248 12.87 -27.34 11.29
N GLN A 249 13.61 -28.44 11.20
CA GLN A 249 15.06 -28.47 11.39
C GLN A 249 15.81 -27.67 10.30
N GLY A 250 15.23 -27.58 9.09
CA GLY A 250 15.69 -26.73 7.99
C GLY A 250 15.37 -25.25 8.18
N SER A 251 14.93 -24.81 9.38
CA SER A 251 14.55 -23.43 9.72
C SER A 251 13.38 -22.89 8.88
N LYS A 252 12.48 -23.78 8.41
CA LYS A 252 11.27 -23.38 7.70
C LYS A 252 10.18 -22.95 8.70
N ASP A 253 9.48 -21.86 8.39
CA ASP A 253 8.35 -21.41 9.19
C ASP A 253 7.14 -22.35 9.01
N VAL A 254 6.70 -22.97 10.10
CA VAL A 254 5.56 -23.90 10.11
C VAL A 254 4.25 -23.18 9.72
N GLY A 255 4.11 -21.92 10.08
CA GLY A 255 2.95 -21.10 9.67
C GLY A 255 2.90 -20.90 8.15
N ALA A 256 4.05 -20.67 7.52
CA ALA A 256 4.16 -20.57 6.06
C ALA A 256 3.81 -21.89 5.37
N VAL A 257 4.28 -23.03 5.90
CA VAL A 257 3.94 -24.38 5.39
C VAL A 257 2.43 -24.62 5.43
N LEU A 258 1.75 -24.25 6.52
CA LEU A 258 0.30 -24.34 6.62
C LEU A 258 -0.43 -23.44 5.61
N GLY A 259 0.09 -22.24 5.39
CA GLY A 259 -0.43 -21.32 4.37
C GLY A 259 -0.31 -21.90 2.95
N GLU A 260 0.85 -22.50 2.61
CA GLU A 260 1.07 -23.17 1.34
C GLU A 260 0.14 -24.38 1.16
N LEU A 261 -0.03 -25.22 2.18
CA LEU A 261 -0.97 -26.35 2.16
C LEU A 261 -2.40 -25.87 1.92
N SER A 262 -2.84 -24.80 2.61
CA SER A 262 -4.17 -24.23 2.42
C SER A 262 -4.37 -23.72 1.00
N THR A 263 -3.35 -23.10 0.42
CA THR A 263 -3.36 -22.62 -0.97
C THR A 263 -3.44 -23.79 -1.95
N LEU A 264 -2.63 -24.83 -1.75
CA LEU A 264 -2.63 -26.03 -2.56
C LEU A 264 -4.01 -26.73 -2.55
N VAL A 265 -4.62 -26.88 -1.38
CA VAL A 265 -5.97 -27.46 -1.24
C VAL A 265 -7.00 -26.62 -1.98
N ARG A 266 -6.96 -25.29 -1.81
CA ARG A 266 -7.86 -24.38 -2.52
C ARG A 266 -7.73 -24.52 -4.03
N ASP A 267 -6.50 -24.54 -4.53
CA ASP A 267 -6.22 -24.59 -5.97
C ASP A 267 -6.64 -25.95 -6.56
N LEU A 268 -6.43 -27.04 -5.83
CA LEU A 268 -6.93 -28.38 -6.19
C LEU A 268 -8.47 -28.42 -6.23
N LEU A 269 -9.14 -27.80 -5.24
CA LEU A 269 -10.60 -27.71 -5.22
C LEU A 269 -11.12 -26.87 -6.39
N LEU A 270 -10.51 -25.74 -6.68
CA LEU A 270 -10.88 -24.88 -7.83
C LEU A 270 -10.72 -25.63 -9.16
N ARG A 271 -9.60 -26.31 -9.38
CA ARG A 271 -9.39 -27.15 -10.59
C ARG A 271 -10.42 -28.24 -10.73
N ARG A 272 -10.87 -28.84 -9.64
CA ARG A 272 -11.87 -29.89 -9.64
C ARG A 272 -13.30 -29.37 -9.87
N THR A 273 -13.63 -28.21 -9.32
CA THR A 273 -15.00 -27.64 -9.36
C THR A 273 -15.23 -26.68 -10.50
N ALA A 274 -14.19 -25.98 -10.97
CA ALA A 274 -14.25 -24.97 -12.04
C ALA A 274 -13.02 -25.09 -12.96
N PRO A 275 -12.90 -26.17 -13.77
CA PRO A 275 -11.70 -26.42 -14.59
C PRO A 275 -11.43 -25.32 -15.65
N GLU A 276 -12.43 -24.53 -16.03
CA GLU A 276 -12.30 -23.43 -17.01
C GLU A 276 -12.00 -22.06 -16.39
N GLY A 277 -11.96 -21.95 -15.04
CA GLY A 277 -11.76 -20.69 -14.31
C GLY A 277 -10.35 -20.48 -13.74
N GLY A 278 -9.44 -21.38 -13.97
CA GLY A 278 -8.07 -21.32 -13.46
C GLY A 278 -7.09 -20.81 -14.52
N ALA A 279 -6.89 -19.49 -14.57
CA ALA A 279 -5.74 -18.87 -15.20
C ALA A 279 -4.68 -18.56 -14.14
#